data_7eca7a3627d96c41e35e7275223e0784
#
_entry.id   7eca7a3627d96c41e35e7275223e0784
#
_cell.length_a   1.000
_cell.length_b   1.000
_cell.length_c   1.000
_cell.angle_alpha   90.00
_cell.angle_beta   90.00
_cell.angle_gamma   90.00
#
_symmetry.space_group_name_H-M   'P 1'
#
loop_
_entity.id
_entity.type
_entity.pdbx_description
1 polymer ?
#
loop_
_entity_poly.entity_id
_entity_poly.type
_entity_poly.pdbx_seq_one_letter_code
_entity_poly.pdbx_strand_id
1 'polypeptide(L)'
;MTLVDRFLKYVSFDTQSDESTGLTPSTPKQMVFAEYLKTELESLGLEDITLDEHGYLFATLPANIDKEVPTIGFIAHMDTSPDMTGKDVSPRIVKDYDGSDIVLCAEENIILSPAQFPELRDHKGEDLIVTNGKTLLGADDKAGIAEIVSAIAYLKEHPEIKHGKIRIGFNPDEEIGEGAHKFDVEKFGCEWAYTMDGGEVGELEFENFNAAAAKITFKGRNVHPGYACLLYT
;
A
#
# COMPACT_ATOMS: atom_id res chain seq x y z
N MET A 1 16.11 12.28 -1.98
CA MET A 1 14.80 12.28 -1.24
C MET A 1 14.94 11.26 -0.12
N THR A 2 14.57 11.60 1.11
CA THR A 2 14.59 10.64 2.23
C THR A 2 13.40 9.66 2.11
N LEU A 3 13.44 8.57 2.89
CA LEU A 3 12.30 7.62 2.98
C LEU A 3 11.01 8.35 3.39
N VAL A 4 11.08 9.18 4.42
CA VAL A 4 9.92 9.95 4.92
C VAL A 4 9.40 10.94 3.86
N ASP A 5 10.30 11.66 3.16
CA ASP A 5 9.88 12.58 2.09
C ASP A 5 9.17 11.83 0.96
N ARG A 6 9.65 10.63 0.61
CA ARG A 6 9.03 9.75 -0.39
C ARG A 6 7.64 9.33 0.05
N PHE A 7 7.54 8.80 1.25
CA PHE A 7 6.26 8.39 1.81
C PHE A 7 5.24 9.54 1.83
N LEU A 8 5.62 10.71 2.38
CA LEU A 8 4.75 11.88 2.41
C LEU A 8 4.33 12.34 1.01
N LYS A 9 5.21 12.18 0.00
CA LYS A 9 4.86 12.45 -1.39
C LYS A 9 3.87 11.42 -1.93
N TYR A 10 4.08 10.14 -1.66
CA TYR A 10 3.25 9.06 -2.20
C TYR A 10 1.83 9.10 -1.62
N VAL A 11 1.67 9.36 -0.33
CA VAL A 11 0.33 9.48 0.28
C VAL A 11 -0.46 10.70 -0.21
N SER A 12 0.19 11.65 -0.89
CA SER A 12 -0.51 12.78 -1.52
C SER A 12 -1.29 12.40 -2.79
N PHE A 13 -1.05 11.21 -3.35
CA PHE A 13 -1.83 10.68 -4.47
C PHE A 13 -3.08 9.99 -3.95
N ASP A 14 -4.23 10.36 -4.47
CA ASP A 14 -5.46 9.61 -4.29
C ASP A 14 -5.42 8.37 -5.20
N THR A 15 -5.40 7.19 -4.61
CA THR A 15 -5.31 5.90 -5.34
C THR A 15 -6.38 4.90 -4.91
N GLN A 16 -7.45 5.38 -4.29
CA GLN A 16 -8.52 4.53 -3.80
C GLN A 16 -9.06 3.62 -4.91
N SER A 17 -9.13 2.32 -4.64
CA SER A 17 -9.74 1.31 -5.50
C SER A 17 -11.27 1.33 -5.43
N ASP A 18 -11.94 0.66 -6.38
CA ASP A 18 -13.41 0.60 -6.49
C ASP A 18 -13.86 -0.74 -7.08
N GLU A 19 -14.33 -1.65 -6.23
CA GLU A 19 -14.79 -3.00 -6.64
C GLU A 19 -15.98 -2.98 -7.62
N SER A 20 -16.71 -1.87 -7.71
CA SER A 20 -17.92 -1.79 -8.51
C SER A 20 -17.68 -1.60 -10.01
N THR A 21 -16.46 -1.21 -10.40
CA THR A 21 -16.14 -0.85 -11.79
C THR A 21 -15.94 -2.07 -12.69
N GLY A 22 -15.42 -3.17 -12.13
CA GLY A 22 -15.03 -4.36 -12.91
C GLY A 22 -13.88 -4.12 -13.90
N LEU A 23 -13.13 -3.04 -13.71
CA LEU A 23 -11.95 -2.66 -14.52
C LEU A 23 -10.66 -2.98 -13.76
N THR A 24 -9.53 -2.99 -14.48
CA THR A 24 -8.18 -3.04 -13.91
C THR A 24 -7.30 -2.04 -14.66
N PRO A 25 -6.71 -1.01 -14.00
CA PRO A 25 -6.98 -0.69 -12.60
C PRO A 25 -8.44 -0.24 -12.40
N SER A 26 -8.98 -0.50 -11.23
CA SER A 26 -10.38 -0.20 -10.91
C SER A 26 -10.68 1.30 -10.95
N THR A 27 -9.67 2.13 -10.73
CA THR A 27 -9.77 3.59 -10.85
C THR A 27 -8.59 4.17 -11.64
N PRO A 28 -8.83 5.19 -12.49
CA PRO A 28 -7.76 5.82 -13.26
C PRO A 28 -6.74 6.58 -12.40
N LYS A 29 -7.07 6.88 -11.14
CA LYS A 29 -6.17 7.55 -10.20
C LYS A 29 -4.91 6.73 -9.92
N GLN A 30 -5.01 5.41 -9.93
CA GLN A 30 -3.89 4.49 -9.74
C GLN A 30 -2.86 4.64 -10.87
N MET A 31 -3.32 4.83 -12.13
CA MET A 31 -2.42 5.08 -13.26
C MET A 31 -1.62 6.37 -13.09
N VAL A 32 -2.21 7.42 -12.51
CA VAL A 32 -1.50 8.67 -12.25
C VAL A 32 -0.32 8.46 -11.30
N PHE A 33 -0.52 7.65 -10.28
CA PHE A 33 0.56 7.30 -9.34
C PHE A 33 1.58 6.36 -9.97
N ALA A 34 1.14 5.37 -10.75
CA ALA A 34 2.02 4.47 -11.49
C ALA A 34 2.96 5.22 -12.46
N GLU A 35 2.46 6.20 -13.19
CA GLU A 35 3.29 7.05 -14.08
C GLU A 35 4.28 7.92 -13.29
N TYR A 36 3.89 8.41 -12.12
CA TYR A 36 4.82 9.11 -11.24
C TYR A 36 5.94 8.19 -10.78
N LEU A 37 5.62 6.99 -10.29
CA LEU A 37 6.60 5.98 -9.86
C LEU A 37 7.53 5.57 -11.01
N LYS A 38 6.98 5.33 -12.21
CA LYS A 38 7.75 5.05 -13.41
C LYS A 38 8.81 6.12 -13.65
N THR A 39 8.40 7.40 -13.62
CA THR A 39 9.33 8.53 -13.80
C THR A 39 10.41 8.57 -12.72
N GLU A 40 10.08 8.24 -11.47
CA GLU A 40 11.06 8.17 -10.39
C GLU A 40 12.05 7.03 -10.60
N LEU A 41 11.59 5.83 -10.97
CA LEU A 41 12.44 4.68 -11.29
C LEU A 41 13.36 4.97 -12.49
N GLU A 42 12.87 5.65 -13.53
CA GLU A 42 13.68 6.12 -14.65
C GLU A 42 14.77 7.09 -14.18
N SER A 43 14.44 8.02 -13.28
CA SER A 43 15.41 8.98 -12.74
C SER A 43 16.49 8.32 -11.89
N LEU A 44 16.20 7.21 -11.25
CA LEU A 44 17.15 6.37 -10.52
C LEU A 44 18.02 5.51 -11.47
N GLY A 45 17.72 5.48 -12.75
CA GLY A 45 18.46 4.73 -13.76
C GLY A 45 18.26 3.23 -13.65
N LEU A 46 17.04 2.79 -13.36
CA LEU A 46 16.64 1.39 -13.45
C LEU A 46 16.46 1.00 -14.93
N GLU A 47 16.48 -0.29 -15.18
CA GLU A 47 16.37 -0.89 -16.52
C GLU A 47 15.03 -1.64 -16.66
N ASP A 48 14.66 -2.00 -17.91
CA ASP A 48 13.46 -2.79 -18.24
C ASP A 48 12.17 -2.25 -17.59
N ILE A 49 12.05 -0.92 -17.50
CA ILE A 49 10.88 -0.29 -16.89
C ILE A 49 9.69 -0.42 -17.85
N THR A 50 8.64 -1.06 -17.37
CA THR A 50 7.40 -1.24 -18.13
C THR A 50 6.19 -0.93 -17.26
N LEU A 51 5.29 -0.12 -17.78
CA LEU A 51 3.96 0.11 -17.21
C LEU A 51 2.94 -0.32 -18.28
N ASP A 52 2.09 -1.26 -17.93
CA ASP A 52 1.06 -1.75 -18.86
C ASP A 52 -0.27 -0.99 -18.71
N GLU A 53 -1.22 -1.31 -19.60
CA GLU A 53 -2.55 -0.71 -19.59
C GLU A 53 -3.40 -1.07 -18.37
N HIS A 54 -3.00 -2.07 -17.62
CA HIS A 54 -3.65 -2.52 -16.40
C HIS A 54 -3.03 -1.93 -15.13
N GLY A 55 -1.97 -1.12 -15.26
CA GLY A 55 -1.32 -0.45 -14.14
C GLY A 55 -0.20 -1.23 -13.46
N TYR A 56 0.22 -2.38 -14.00
CA TYR A 56 1.36 -3.10 -13.45
C TYR A 56 2.66 -2.44 -13.90
N LEU A 57 3.44 -1.97 -12.94
CA LEU A 57 4.72 -1.32 -13.15
C LEU A 57 5.85 -2.27 -12.73
N PHE A 58 6.70 -2.65 -13.68
CA PHE A 58 7.88 -3.48 -13.41
C PHE A 58 9.15 -2.72 -13.74
N ALA A 59 10.22 -3.00 -12.99
CA ALA A 59 11.55 -2.46 -13.24
C ALA A 59 12.65 -3.43 -12.79
N THR A 60 13.87 -3.19 -13.26
CA THR A 60 15.06 -3.98 -12.94
C THR A 60 16.14 -3.09 -12.34
N LEU A 61 16.68 -3.48 -11.19
CA LEU A 61 18.00 -3.08 -10.77
C LEU A 61 18.99 -4.16 -11.21
N PRO A 62 19.89 -3.89 -12.17
CA PRO A 62 20.85 -4.89 -12.66
C PRO A 62 21.82 -5.30 -11.55
N ALA A 63 22.30 -6.55 -11.61
CA ALA A 63 23.33 -7.03 -10.70
C ALA A 63 24.61 -6.19 -10.80
N ASN A 64 25.30 -6.02 -9.67
CA ASN A 64 26.64 -5.40 -9.63
C ASN A 64 27.74 -6.39 -9.24
N ILE A 65 27.49 -7.69 -9.45
CA ILE A 65 28.44 -8.81 -9.25
C ILE A 65 28.54 -9.66 -10.51
N ASP A 66 29.69 -10.29 -10.71
CA ASP A 66 29.93 -11.22 -11.82
C ASP A 66 29.51 -12.68 -11.51
N LYS A 67 28.97 -12.91 -10.30
CA LYS A 67 28.54 -14.23 -9.87
C LYS A 67 27.07 -14.44 -10.24
N GLU A 68 26.76 -15.59 -10.81
CA GLU A 68 25.38 -16.02 -11.02
C GLU A 68 24.72 -16.30 -9.66
N VAL A 69 23.65 -15.58 -9.39
CA VAL A 69 22.83 -15.71 -8.18
C VAL A 69 21.36 -15.56 -8.57
N PRO A 70 20.43 -16.12 -7.77
CA PRO A 70 19.02 -15.98 -8.01
C PRO A 70 18.57 -14.54 -8.16
N THR A 71 17.63 -14.29 -9.07
CA THR A 71 16.93 -13.02 -9.15
C THR A 71 15.83 -12.99 -8.09
N ILE A 72 15.83 -11.96 -7.26
CA ILE A 72 14.77 -11.74 -6.27
C ILE A 72 13.88 -10.59 -6.68
N GLY A 73 12.63 -10.59 -6.21
CA GLY A 73 11.67 -9.54 -6.45
C GLY A 73 11.20 -8.87 -5.16
N PHE A 74 10.83 -7.59 -5.27
CA PHE A 74 10.08 -6.86 -4.25
C PHE A 74 8.80 -6.31 -4.86
N ILE A 75 7.69 -6.48 -4.17
CA ILE A 75 6.35 -6.12 -4.64
C ILE A 75 5.67 -5.28 -3.56
N ALA A 76 4.89 -4.29 -4.00
CA ALA A 76 4.02 -3.49 -3.15
C ALA A 76 2.82 -3.03 -3.97
N HIS A 77 1.67 -2.80 -3.33
CA HIS A 77 0.50 -2.33 -4.04
C HIS A 77 0.34 -0.80 -3.99
N MET A 78 -0.30 -0.25 -5.01
CA MET A 78 -0.43 1.20 -5.19
C MET A 78 -1.75 1.75 -4.70
N ASP A 79 -2.79 0.94 -4.68
CA ASP A 79 -4.13 1.37 -4.28
C ASP A 79 -4.27 1.51 -2.77
N THR A 80 -5.33 2.15 -2.37
CA THR A 80 -5.78 2.23 -0.99
C THR A 80 -7.21 1.75 -0.88
N SER A 81 -7.56 1.22 0.29
CA SER A 81 -8.85 0.62 0.58
C SER A 81 -10.04 1.53 0.19
N PRO A 82 -11.12 0.95 -0.36
CA PRO A 82 -12.35 1.68 -0.62
C PRO A 82 -13.13 2.08 0.64
N ASP A 83 -12.76 1.55 1.82
CA ASP A 83 -13.49 1.76 3.06
C ASP A 83 -13.50 3.22 3.53
N MET A 84 -12.43 3.96 3.22
CA MET A 84 -12.31 5.37 3.56
C MET A 84 -11.56 6.12 2.47
N THR A 85 -11.88 7.41 2.28
CA THR A 85 -11.22 8.23 1.25
C THR A 85 -9.72 8.36 1.48
N GLY A 86 -8.95 8.24 0.40
CA GLY A 86 -7.52 8.60 0.32
C GLY A 86 -7.28 9.95 -0.37
N LYS A 87 -8.32 10.77 -0.53
CA LYS A 87 -8.22 12.07 -1.17
C LYS A 87 -7.87 13.17 -0.17
N ASP A 88 -6.99 14.09 -0.59
CA ASP A 88 -6.57 15.25 0.20
C ASP A 88 -5.99 14.86 1.57
N VAL A 89 -5.20 13.79 1.60
CA VAL A 89 -4.51 13.32 2.80
C VAL A 89 -3.64 14.44 3.38
N SER A 90 -3.82 14.73 4.66
CA SER A 90 -3.08 15.78 5.38
C SER A 90 -2.20 15.17 6.46
N PRO A 91 -1.02 14.61 6.10
CA PRO A 91 -0.16 13.94 7.04
C PRO A 91 0.59 14.96 7.91
N ARG A 92 0.85 14.58 9.16
CA ARG A 92 1.75 15.31 10.06
C ARG A 92 2.62 14.35 10.87
N ILE A 93 3.76 14.82 11.30
CA ILE A 93 4.67 14.05 12.15
C ILE A 93 4.47 14.46 13.62
N VAL A 94 4.15 13.48 14.46
CA VAL A 94 4.18 13.57 15.90
C VAL A 94 5.56 13.12 16.34
N LYS A 95 6.37 14.05 16.85
CA LYS A 95 7.74 13.78 17.28
C LYS A 95 7.76 13.23 18.68
N ASP A 96 8.67 12.26 18.92
CA ASP A 96 8.97 11.70 20.24
C ASP A 96 7.67 11.36 21.01
N TYR A 97 6.86 10.49 20.41
CA TYR A 97 5.53 10.16 20.93
C TYR A 97 5.59 9.73 22.41
N ASP A 98 4.85 10.38 23.27
CA ASP A 98 4.93 10.18 24.73
C ASP A 98 4.02 9.07 25.28
N GLY A 99 3.19 8.45 24.43
CA GLY A 99 2.24 7.40 24.80
C GLY A 99 0.87 7.94 25.21
N SER A 100 0.58 9.23 25.03
CA SER A 100 -0.71 9.86 25.33
C SER A 100 -1.63 9.87 24.11
N ASP A 101 -2.86 10.35 24.31
CA ASP A 101 -3.83 10.56 23.23
C ASP A 101 -3.29 11.56 22.20
N ILE A 102 -3.45 11.24 20.91
CA ILE A 102 -3.11 12.13 19.81
C ILE A 102 -4.40 12.75 19.26
N VAL A 103 -4.58 14.06 19.43
CA VAL A 103 -5.69 14.77 18.81
C VAL A 103 -5.44 14.91 17.32
N LEU A 104 -6.20 14.20 16.48
CA LEU A 104 -6.11 14.26 15.03
C LEU A 104 -6.85 15.45 14.46
N CYS A 105 -8.08 15.69 14.91
CA CYS A 105 -8.90 16.86 14.55
C CYS A 105 -9.65 17.36 15.78
N ALA A 106 -9.30 18.55 16.28
CA ALA A 106 -9.92 19.11 17.47
C ALA A 106 -11.37 19.55 17.23
N GLU A 107 -11.68 20.08 16.04
CA GLU A 107 -13.00 20.58 15.67
C GLU A 107 -14.05 19.45 15.63
N GLU A 108 -13.64 18.24 15.28
CA GLU A 108 -14.52 17.06 15.20
C GLU A 108 -14.29 16.08 16.35
N ASN A 109 -13.42 16.43 17.29
CA ASN A 109 -13.06 15.59 18.43
C ASN A 109 -12.57 14.19 18.01
N ILE A 110 -11.77 14.13 16.91
CA ILE A 110 -11.16 12.88 16.45
C ILE A 110 -9.85 12.70 17.21
N ILE A 111 -9.76 11.59 17.94
CA ILE A 111 -8.63 11.30 18.82
C ILE A 111 -8.15 9.88 18.51
N LEU A 112 -6.86 9.73 18.31
CA LEU A 112 -6.17 8.42 18.27
C LEU A 112 -5.65 8.13 19.69
N SER A 113 -6.26 7.15 20.36
CA SER A 113 -6.03 6.90 21.77
C SER A 113 -5.45 5.50 22.03
N PRO A 114 -4.41 5.38 22.88
CA PRO A 114 -3.91 4.09 23.34
C PRO A 114 -4.92 3.28 24.18
N ALA A 115 -6.04 3.88 24.54
CA ALA A 115 -7.14 3.16 25.18
C ALA A 115 -7.96 2.33 24.18
N GLN A 116 -8.05 2.81 22.91
CA GLN A 116 -8.72 2.13 21.81
C GLN A 116 -7.74 1.28 21.00
N PHE A 117 -6.50 1.75 20.84
CA PHE A 117 -5.43 1.15 20.06
C PHE A 117 -4.22 0.91 20.99
N PRO A 118 -4.22 -0.19 21.78
CA PRO A 118 -3.20 -0.44 22.80
C PRO A 118 -1.77 -0.54 22.25
N GLU A 119 -1.61 -0.98 20.99
CA GLU A 119 -0.35 -1.10 20.26
C GLU A 119 0.41 0.22 20.14
N LEU A 120 -0.28 1.35 20.17
CA LEU A 120 0.36 2.67 20.21
C LEU A 120 1.35 2.85 21.37
N ARG A 121 1.19 2.08 22.45
CA ARG A 121 2.08 2.17 23.62
C ARG A 121 3.49 1.65 23.31
N ASP A 122 3.60 0.75 22.34
CA ASP A 122 4.84 0.13 21.94
C ASP A 122 5.75 1.11 21.14
N HIS A 123 5.12 2.15 20.58
CA HIS A 123 5.78 3.21 19.80
C HIS A 123 6.18 4.45 20.61
N LYS A 124 6.17 4.34 21.93
CA LYS A 124 6.59 5.46 22.79
C LYS A 124 8.06 5.80 22.60
N GLY A 125 8.35 7.07 22.32
CA GLY A 125 9.68 7.58 22.01
C GLY A 125 10.00 7.57 20.52
N GLU A 126 9.06 7.13 19.68
CA GLU A 126 9.20 7.13 18.23
C GLU A 126 8.50 8.35 17.59
N ASP A 127 8.89 8.66 16.37
CA ASP A 127 8.21 9.63 15.52
C ASP A 127 7.07 8.94 14.77
N LEU A 128 5.85 9.44 14.91
CA LEU A 128 4.68 8.87 14.24
C LEU A 128 4.18 9.78 13.12
N ILE A 129 3.83 9.19 11.98
CA ILE A 129 3.13 9.90 10.90
C ILE A 129 1.64 9.59 11.03
N VAL A 130 0.83 10.63 11.18
CA VAL A 130 -0.63 10.52 11.33
C VAL A 130 -1.36 11.44 10.36
N THR A 131 -2.63 11.14 10.07
CA THR A 131 -3.53 12.04 9.33
C THR A 131 -4.30 12.96 10.27
N ASN A 132 -5.22 13.73 9.69
CA ASN A 132 -6.24 14.47 10.44
C ASN A 132 -7.44 13.58 10.87
N GLY A 133 -7.40 12.28 10.63
CA GLY A 133 -8.47 11.33 10.96
C GLY A 133 -9.69 11.37 10.05
N LYS A 134 -9.68 12.17 8.98
CA LYS A 134 -10.76 12.28 7.98
C LYS A 134 -10.50 11.47 6.72
N THR A 135 -9.30 10.95 6.59
CA THR A 135 -8.85 10.11 5.47
C THR A 135 -8.04 8.94 5.98
N LEU A 136 -7.87 7.91 5.15
CA LEU A 136 -6.76 6.99 5.32
C LEU A 136 -5.44 7.77 5.25
N LEU A 137 -4.39 7.27 5.90
CA LEU A 137 -3.03 7.73 5.68
C LEU A 137 -2.49 7.15 4.36
N GLY A 138 -2.85 5.90 4.06
CA GLY A 138 -2.35 5.17 2.90
C GLY A 138 -0.95 4.59 3.14
N ALA A 139 -0.61 4.29 4.41
CA ALA A 139 0.64 3.58 4.72
C ALA A 139 0.64 2.20 4.09
N ASP A 140 -0.48 1.55 4.13
CA ASP A 140 -0.83 0.34 3.39
C ASP A 140 -1.24 0.73 1.96
N ASP A 141 -0.41 0.46 0.91
CA ASP A 141 0.97 -0.06 1.02
C ASP A 141 1.99 0.92 0.41
N LYS A 142 1.72 2.23 0.49
CA LYS A 142 2.68 3.26 0.03
C LYS A 142 3.93 3.34 0.90
N ALA A 143 3.90 2.77 2.11
CA ALA A 143 5.08 2.61 2.93
C ALA A 143 6.03 1.60 2.28
N GLY A 144 5.55 0.42 1.92
CA GLY A 144 6.32 -0.60 1.21
C GLY A 144 6.89 -0.08 -0.11
N ILE A 145 6.10 0.68 -0.89
CA ILE A 145 6.62 1.34 -2.10
C ILE A 145 7.78 2.29 -1.74
N ALA A 146 7.62 3.12 -0.70
CA ALA A 146 8.65 4.08 -0.30
C ALA A 146 9.93 3.37 0.20
N GLU A 147 9.77 2.26 0.89
CA GLU A 147 10.88 1.41 1.36
C GLU A 147 11.65 0.79 0.20
N ILE A 148 10.94 0.15 -0.74
CA ILE A 148 11.55 -0.43 -1.95
C ILE A 148 12.34 0.63 -2.71
N VAL A 149 11.71 1.76 -3.06
CA VAL A 149 12.36 2.80 -3.86
C VAL A 149 13.53 3.44 -3.11
N SER A 150 13.43 3.59 -1.77
CA SER A 150 14.53 4.13 -0.96
C SER A 150 15.69 3.15 -0.85
N ALA A 151 15.42 1.86 -0.69
CA ALA A 151 16.45 0.83 -0.69
C ALA A 151 17.20 0.77 -2.03
N ILE A 152 16.47 0.85 -3.15
CA ILE A 152 17.07 0.91 -4.49
C ILE A 152 17.93 2.16 -4.66
N ALA A 153 17.43 3.34 -4.25
CA ALA A 153 18.21 4.57 -4.30
C ALA A 153 19.50 4.47 -3.48
N TYR A 154 19.41 3.88 -2.30
CA TYR A 154 20.58 3.63 -1.43
C TYR A 154 21.59 2.69 -2.09
N LEU A 155 21.15 1.58 -2.68
CA LEU A 155 22.05 0.65 -3.40
C LEU A 155 22.73 1.32 -4.60
N LYS A 156 22.03 2.20 -5.32
CA LYS A 156 22.61 2.98 -6.42
C LYS A 156 23.67 3.99 -5.95
N GLU A 157 23.49 4.56 -4.76
CA GLU A 157 24.46 5.48 -4.14
C GLU A 157 25.65 4.74 -3.52
N HIS A 158 25.50 3.43 -3.22
CA HIS A 158 26.48 2.58 -2.56
C HIS A 158 26.88 1.35 -3.40
N PRO A 159 27.59 1.55 -4.53
CA PRO A 159 27.95 0.44 -5.43
C PRO A 159 28.91 -0.58 -4.81
N GLU A 160 29.51 -0.29 -3.68
CA GLU A 160 30.30 -1.23 -2.87
C GLU A 160 29.43 -2.34 -2.25
N ILE A 161 28.11 -2.09 -2.04
CA ILE A 161 27.17 -3.12 -1.58
C ILE A 161 26.85 -4.03 -2.76
N LYS A 162 27.25 -5.30 -2.63
CA LYS A 162 27.12 -6.27 -3.69
C LYS A 162 25.76 -6.96 -3.68
N HIS A 163 25.11 -6.98 -4.83
CA HIS A 163 23.79 -7.60 -5.00
C HIS A 163 23.62 -8.26 -6.37
N GLY A 164 22.76 -9.27 -6.45
CA GLY A 164 22.27 -9.84 -7.69
C GLY A 164 21.27 -8.94 -8.38
N LYS A 165 20.66 -9.45 -9.44
CA LYS A 165 19.55 -8.74 -10.10
C LYS A 165 18.33 -8.67 -9.17
N ILE A 166 17.75 -7.50 -9.05
CA ILE A 166 16.53 -7.25 -8.27
C ILE A 166 15.41 -6.79 -9.20
N ARG A 167 14.26 -7.44 -9.09
CA ARG A 167 13.03 -7.05 -9.78
C ARG A 167 12.14 -6.24 -8.84
N ILE A 168 11.51 -5.21 -9.35
CA ILE A 168 10.55 -4.37 -8.64
C ILE A 168 9.21 -4.49 -9.36
N GLY A 169 8.15 -4.73 -8.61
CA GLY A 169 6.79 -4.81 -9.11
C GLY A 169 5.85 -3.98 -8.27
N PHE A 170 5.10 -3.07 -8.90
CA PHE A 170 4.00 -2.37 -8.25
C PHE A 170 2.71 -2.73 -8.95
N ASN A 171 1.70 -3.14 -8.17
CA ASN A 171 0.42 -3.62 -8.68
C ASN A 171 -0.74 -2.74 -8.21
N PRO A 172 -1.81 -2.66 -9.01
CA PRO A 172 -3.06 -2.04 -8.61
C PRO A 172 -3.98 -3.01 -7.87
N ASP A 173 -5.07 -2.51 -7.28
CA ASP A 173 -6.28 -3.24 -6.90
C ASP A 173 -6.07 -4.42 -5.92
N GLU A 174 -5.06 -4.34 -5.06
CA GLU A 174 -4.83 -5.35 -4.02
C GLU A 174 -5.99 -5.36 -3.02
N GLU A 175 -6.39 -4.20 -2.54
CA GLU A 175 -7.38 -3.95 -1.50
C GLU A 175 -8.81 -4.43 -1.85
N ILE A 176 -9.04 -4.76 -3.10
CA ILE A 176 -10.28 -5.37 -3.59
C ILE A 176 -10.09 -6.81 -4.09
N GLY A 177 -8.91 -7.41 -3.81
CA GLY A 177 -8.59 -8.79 -4.15
C GLY A 177 -8.28 -9.05 -5.62
N GLU A 178 -8.05 -8.01 -6.42
CA GLU A 178 -7.80 -8.13 -7.87
C GLU A 178 -6.30 -7.97 -8.23
N GLY A 179 -5.45 -7.63 -7.27
CA GLY A 179 -4.05 -7.27 -7.48
C GLY A 179 -3.19 -8.33 -8.19
N ALA A 180 -3.51 -9.61 -8.04
CA ALA A 180 -2.77 -10.70 -8.67
C ALA A 180 -3.30 -11.13 -10.03
N HIS A 181 -4.54 -10.76 -10.41
CA HIS A 181 -5.26 -11.39 -11.53
C HIS A 181 -4.62 -11.20 -12.90
N LYS A 182 -3.92 -10.09 -13.12
CA LYS A 182 -3.23 -9.81 -14.39
C LYS A 182 -1.73 -9.61 -14.21
N PHE A 183 -1.20 -9.97 -13.03
CA PHE A 183 0.23 -9.89 -12.78
C PHE A 183 0.97 -10.91 -13.65
N ASP A 184 1.79 -10.44 -14.56
CA ASP A 184 2.57 -11.27 -15.46
C ASP A 184 3.84 -11.81 -14.75
N VAL A 185 3.68 -12.98 -14.12
CA VAL A 185 4.74 -13.65 -13.36
C VAL A 185 5.96 -13.98 -14.22
N GLU A 186 5.74 -14.39 -15.49
CA GLU A 186 6.83 -14.73 -16.41
C GLU A 186 7.64 -13.49 -16.77
N LYS A 187 6.97 -12.38 -17.09
CA LYS A 187 7.60 -11.09 -17.37
C LYS A 187 8.27 -10.49 -16.13
N PHE A 188 7.69 -10.68 -14.96
CA PHE A 188 8.32 -10.28 -13.70
C PHE A 188 9.62 -11.01 -13.47
N GLY A 189 9.69 -12.32 -13.72
CA GLY A 189 10.91 -13.07 -13.97
C GLY A 189 11.91 -13.10 -12.82
N CYS A 190 11.47 -13.41 -11.60
CA CYS A 190 12.33 -13.70 -10.45
C CYS A 190 12.08 -15.12 -9.93
N GLU A 191 13.01 -15.66 -9.14
CA GLU A 191 12.86 -16.99 -8.55
C GLU A 191 11.89 -16.97 -7.35
N TRP A 192 11.92 -15.91 -6.56
CA TRP A 192 10.96 -15.60 -5.50
C TRP A 192 10.87 -14.10 -5.29
N ALA A 193 9.79 -13.65 -4.69
CA ALA A 193 9.58 -12.25 -4.35
C ALA A 193 9.09 -12.11 -2.90
N TYR A 194 9.32 -10.92 -2.36
CA TYR A 194 8.78 -10.47 -1.09
C TYR A 194 7.78 -9.35 -1.36
N THR A 195 6.56 -9.50 -0.86
CA THR A 195 5.61 -8.39 -0.76
C THR A 195 5.95 -7.57 0.48
N MET A 196 6.11 -6.26 0.28
CA MET A 196 6.47 -5.32 1.36
C MET A 196 5.22 -4.75 2.02
N ASP A 197 4.28 -5.63 2.31
CA ASP A 197 2.92 -5.36 2.80
C ASP A 197 2.72 -6.09 4.14
N GLY A 198 3.70 -5.94 5.01
CA GLY A 198 3.77 -6.63 6.30
C GLY A 198 3.31 -5.77 7.47
N GLY A 199 3.32 -6.37 8.66
CA GLY A 199 3.01 -5.75 9.94
C GLY A 199 4.24 -5.18 10.63
N GLU A 200 4.71 -5.88 11.66
CA GLU A 200 5.80 -5.42 12.52
C GLU A 200 7.18 -5.53 11.87
N VAL A 201 8.09 -4.64 12.25
CA VAL A 201 9.47 -4.67 11.77
C VAL A 201 10.14 -5.99 12.13
N GLY A 202 10.64 -6.70 11.11
CA GLY A 202 11.33 -7.98 11.27
C GLY A 202 10.43 -9.20 11.19
N GLU A 203 9.13 -9.05 10.98
CA GLU A 203 8.25 -10.16 10.65
C GLU A 203 8.52 -10.66 9.22
N LEU A 204 8.41 -11.98 9.06
CA LEU A 204 8.43 -12.65 7.78
C LEU A 204 7.30 -13.68 7.75
N GLU A 205 6.27 -13.40 7.01
CA GLU A 205 5.20 -14.34 6.74
C GLU A 205 5.54 -15.21 5.53
N PHE A 206 5.51 -16.53 5.70
CA PHE A 206 5.83 -17.50 4.64
C PHE A 206 4.77 -18.58 4.49
N GLU A 207 3.66 -18.44 5.18
CA GLU A 207 2.50 -19.32 5.12
C GLU A 207 1.25 -18.49 4.76
N ASN A 208 0.31 -19.12 4.07
CA ASN A 208 -0.99 -18.52 3.79
C ASN A 208 -2.08 -19.28 4.56
N PHE A 209 -3.27 -18.70 4.60
CA PHE A 209 -4.46 -19.31 5.17
C PHE A 209 -5.56 -19.44 4.14
N ASN A 210 -6.50 -20.35 4.40
CA ASN A 210 -7.70 -20.48 3.57
C ASN A 210 -8.78 -19.53 4.10
N ALA A 211 -9.36 -18.74 3.21
CA ALA A 211 -10.45 -17.84 3.50
C ALA A 211 -11.64 -18.10 2.58
N ALA A 212 -12.83 -17.75 3.04
CA ALA A 212 -14.04 -17.72 2.23
C ALA A 212 -14.90 -16.55 2.64
N ALA A 213 -15.48 -15.88 1.66
CA ALA A 213 -16.45 -14.81 1.87
C ALA A 213 -17.79 -15.17 1.26
N ALA A 214 -18.87 -14.63 1.81
CA ALA A 214 -20.22 -14.81 1.29
C ALA A 214 -20.97 -13.47 1.30
N LYS A 215 -21.55 -13.10 0.16
CA LYS A 215 -22.48 -11.97 0.05
C LYS A 215 -23.90 -12.51 0.06
N ILE A 216 -24.68 -12.20 1.09
CA ILE A 216 -26.05 -12.68 1.25
C ILE A 216 -27.01 -11.50 1.02
N THR A 217 -27.85 -11.61 0.02
CA THR A 217 -28.85 -10.60 -0.29
C THR A 217 -30.23 -11.08 0.12
N PHE A 218 -30.86 -10.39 1.07
CA PHE A 218 -32.24 -10.65 1.47
C PHE A 218 -33.18 -9.76 0.66
N LYS A 219 -34.01 -10.37 -0.20
CA LYS A 219 -35.07 -9.67 -0.94
C LYS A 219 -36.38 -9.77 -0.17
N GLY A 220 -36.70 -8.73 0.57
CA GLY A 220 -37.99 -8.62 1.26
C GLY A 220 -39.08 -8.06 0.37
N ARG A 221 -40.33 -8.24 0.76
CA ARG A 221 -41.48 -7.60 0.21
C ARG A 221 -41.98 -6.49 1.13
N ASN A 222 -41.94 -5.27 0.67
CA ASN A 222 -42.45 -4.15 1.43
C ASN A 222 -43.97 -4.25 1.62
N VAL A 223 -44.41 -4.12 2.86
CA VAL A 223 -45.83 -4.04 3.23
C VAL A 223 -46.03 -2.86 4.18
N HIS A 224 -47.24 -2.31 4.16
CA HIS A 224 -47.58 -1.26 5.11
C HIS A 224 -47.52 -1.82 6.52
N PRO A 225 -46.90 -1.10 7.50
CA PRO A 225 -46.71 -1.58 8.88
C PRO A 225 -47.97 -2.11 9.56
N GLY A 226 -49.11 -1.53 9.27
CA GLY A 226 -50.41 -1.99 9.80
C GLY A 226 -50.87 -3.37 9.31
N TYR A 227 -50.21 -3.95 8.31
CA TYR A 227 -50.48 -5.28 7.79
C TYR A 227 -49.32 -6.25 8.00
N ALA A 228 -48.25 -5.81 8.60
CA ALA A 228 -47.10 -6.67 8.91
C ALA A 228 -47.44 -7.59 10.08
N CYS A 229 -47.23 -8.90 9.91
CA CYS A 229 -47.51 -9.89 10.95
C CYS A 229 -46.50 -9.79 12.13
N LEU A 230 -45.25 -9.43 11.84
CA LEU A 230 -44.17 -9.26 12.82
C LEU A 230 -43.28 -8.09 12.41
N LEU A 231 -43.12 -7.13 13.30
CA LEU A 231 -42.12 -6.08 13.24
C LEU A 231 -41.09 -6.37 14.32
N TYR A 232 -39.86 -6.68 13.93
CA TYR A 232 -38.72 -6.68 14.82
C TYR A 232 -37.86 -5.43 14.53
N THR A 233 -37.65 -4.65 15.54
CA THR A 233 -36.69 -3.53 15.52
C THR A 233 -35.40 -3.95 16.23
#